data_829a6548720df6145fc9c991d81eebe9
#
_entry.id   829a6548720df6145fc9c991d81eebe9
#
_cell.length_a   1.000
_cell.length_b   1.000
_cell.length_c   1.000
_cell.angle_alpha   90.00
_cell.angle_beta   90.00
_cell.angle_gamma   90.00
#
_symmetry.space_group_name_H-M   'P 1'
#
loop_
_entity.id
_entity.type
_entity.pdbx_description
1 polymer ?
#
loop_
_entity_poly.entity_id
_entity_poly.type
_entity_poly.pdbx_seq_one_letter_code
_entity_poly.pdbx_strand_id
1 'polypeptide(L)'
;DVGRVSDLFAISPMVMMDDYWYLDSFSFVATKYGLTSKEKRDGVSYTNLERQGYCEITTLESGVIDDERVLEKIEEMVYQNDWEVNGICFDPYQFGTLLTMIEKRHPEWPLIEVSQTTMVLNMPTKQFRDDVKNGKIKHSGNPLLTMAVNNAYTKVDNNGMRIDKNKNSNKIDPLDAGLDAYAVCYLEPFDGAGYWTDEKILNGGTLF
;
A
#
# COMPACT_ATOMS: atom_id res chain seq x y z
N ASP A 1 0.33 -2.24 -3.48
CA ASP A 1 -0.36 -3.46 -3.97
C ASP A 1 -0.76 -3.29 -5.43
N VAL A 2 -0.66 -4.36 -6.24
CA VAL A 2 -0.73 -4.29 -7.70
C VAL A 2 -1.97 -4.96 -8.26
N GLY A 3 -2.98 -4.18 -8.57
CA GLY A 3 -4.18 -4.62 -9.29
C GLY A 3 -4.18 -4.22 -10.76
N ARG A 4 -3.28 -4.77 -11.61
CA ARG A 4 -3.06 -4.28 -12.99
C ARG A 4 -4.26 -4.36 -13.92
N VAL A 5 -5.19 -5.27 -13.71
CA VAL A 5 -6.21 -5.64 -14.70
C VAL A 5 -7.64 -5.37 -14.24
N SER A 6 -7.96 -5.68 -12.98
CA SER A 6 -9.34 -5.57 -12.46
C SER A 6 -9.44 -4.88 -11.12
N ASP A 7 -8.34 -4.79 -10.39
CA ASP A 7 -8.27 -4.21 -9.06
C ASP A 7 -7.78 -2.76 -9.08
N LEU A 8 -7.47 -2.23 -7.92
CA LEU A 8 -6.77 -0.97 -7.79
C LEU A 8 -5.27 -1.28 -7.73
N PHE A 9 -4.46 -0.36 -8.24
CA PHE A 9 -3.07 -0.27 -7.87
C PHE A 9 -2.97 0.84 -6.83
N ALA A 10 -2.51 0.53 -5.63
CA ALA A 10 -2.45 1.51 -4.55
C ALA A 10 -1.00 1.85 -4.17
N ILE A 11 -0.75 3.14 -4.01
CA ILE A 11 0.44 3.71 -3.39
C ILE A 11 0.00 4.28 -2.05
N SER A 12 0.55 3.80 -0.94
CA SER A 12 0.17 4.26 0.38
C SER A 12 1.40 4.72 1.16
N PRO A 13 1.73 6.03 1.10
CA PRO A 13 2.82 6.58 1.89
C PRO A 13 2.51 6.50 3.38
N MET A 14 3.54 6.19 4.16
CA MET A 14 3.49 6.20 5.61
C MET A 14 4.67 6.99 6.16
N VAL A 15 4.38 7.96 7.03
CA VAL A 15 5.36 8.87 7.61
C VAL A 15 5.14 8.95 9.11
N MET A 16 6.20 8.94 9.90
CA MET A 16 6.12 9.21 11.33
C MET A 16 6.42 10.69 11.62
N MET A 17 5.52 11.34 12.34
CA MET A 17 5.70 12.72 12.85
C MET A 17 5.04 12.84 14.24
N ASP A 18 5.74 13.46 15.18
CA ASP A 18 5.21 13.77 16.52
C ASP A 18 4.59 12.55 17.24
N ASP A 19 5.23 11.38 17.15
CA ASP A 19 4.78 10.09 17.68
C ASP A 19 3.48 9.53 17.07
N TYR A 20 3.07 10.04 15.90
CA TYR A 20 1.93 9.54 15.12
C TYR A 20 2.40 9.01 13.76
N TRP A 21 1.75 7.95 13.31
CA TRP A 21 1.84 7.48 11.94
C TRP A 21 0.83 8.22 11.07
N TYR A 22 1.31 8.85 10.01
CA TYR A 22 0.46 9.47 8.98
C TYR A 22 0.41 8.54 7.78
N LEU A 23 -0.79 8.02 7.51
CA LEU A 23 -1.07 7.13 6.39
C LEU A 23 -2.02 7.83 5.42
N ASP A 24 -1.66 7.88 4.16
CA ASP A 24 -2.55 8.26 3.08
C ASP A 24 -2.49 7.23 1.96
N SER A 25 -3.23 7.44 0.88
CA SER A 25 -3.24 6.55 -0.26
C SER A 25 -3.59 7.28 -1.55
N PHE A 26 -3.02 6.83 -2.64
CA PHE A 26 -3.42 7.18 -3.99
C PHE A 26 -3.62 5.89 -4.79
N SER A 27 -4.65 5.84 -5.64
CA SER A 27 -4.97 4.61 -6.36
C SER A 27 -5.05 4.83 -7.86
N PHE A 28 -4.52 3.89 -8.64
CA PHE A 28 -4.80 3.80 -10.08
C PHE A 28 -5.94 2.81 -10.32
N VAL A 29 -6.79 3.15 -11.28
CA VAL A 29 -8.01 2.41 -11.59
C VAL A 29 -7.89 1.78 -12.96
N ALA A 30 -7.77 0.45 -13.02
CA ALA A 30 -7.81 -0.29 -14.28
C ALA A 30 -9.25 -0.33 -14.86
N THR A 31 -9.36 -0.24 -16.19
CA THR A 31 -10.66 -0.17 -16.89
C THR A 31 -10.88 -1.28 -17.92
N LYS A 32 -10.04 -2.32 -17.92
CA LYS A 32 -10.09 -3.40 -18.92
C LYS A 32 -11.47 -4.02 -19.14
N TYR A 33 -12.29 -4.07 -18.08
CA TYR A 33 -13.66 -4.63 -18.15
C TYR A 33 -14.75 -3.54 -18.11
N GLY A 34 -14.39 -2.30 -18.39
CA GLY A 34 -15.28 -1.15 -18.42
C GLY A 34 -15.43 -0.44 -17.08
N LEU A 35 -15.21 0.87 -17.08
CA LEU A 35 -15.27 1.72 -15.88
C LEU A 35 -16.65 1.71 -15.22
N THR A 36 -17.72 1.90 -15.99
CA THR A 36 -19.10 1.92 -15.47
C THR A 36 -19.47 0.61 -14.76
N SER A 37 -19.05 -0.53 -15.32
CA SER A 37 -19.29 -1.84 -14.71
C SER A 37 -18.50 -1.99 -13.41
N LYS A 38 -17.28 -1.47 -13.36
CA LYS A 38 -16.43 -1.45 -12.17
C LYS A 38 -17.04 -0.57 -11.08
N GLU A 39 -17.43 0.67 -11.41
CA GLU A 39 -18.07 1.59 -10.46
C GLU A 39 -19.36 0.98 -9.85
N LYS A 40 -20.17 0.34 -10.68
CA LYS A 40 -21.38 -0.33 -10.21
C LYS A 40 -21.09 -1.52 -9.29
N ARG A 41 -20.08 -2.34 -9.62
CA ARG A 41 -19.69 -3.49 -8.81
C ARG A 41 -19.10 -3.07 -7.47
N ASP A 42 -18.21 -2.09 -7.50
CA ASP A 42 -17.46 -1.64 -6.33
C ASP A 42 -18.27 -0.63 -5.48
N GLY A 43 -19.42 -0.13 -5.99
CA GLY A 43 -20.28 0.84 -5.31
C GLY A 43 -19.64 2.23 -5.15
N VAL A 44 -18.69 2.57 -6.01
CA VAL A 44 -17.85 3.77 -5.91
C VAL A 44 -17.80 4.48 -7.25
N SER A 45 -17.96 5.81 -7.27
CA SER A 45 -17.73 6.62 -8.46
C SER A 45 -16.26 7.03 -8.55
N TYR A 46 -15.47 6.22 -9.25
CA TYR A 46 -14.05 6.53 -9.49
C TYR A 46 -13.87 7.83 -10.27
N THR A 47 -14.80 8.13 -11.20
CA THR A 47 -14.83 9.40 -11.93
C THR A 47 -14.90 10.62 -11.00
N ASN A 48 -15.69 10.55 -9.94
CA ASN A 48 -15.77 11.64 -8.96
C ASN A 48 -14.53 11.68 -8.06
N LEU A 49 -14.00 10.53 -7.67
CA LEU A 49 -12.80 10.44 -6.84
C LEU A 49 -11.55 10.93 -7.58
N GLU A 50 -11.46 10.68 -8.89
CA GLU A 50 -10.41 11.22 -9.73
C GLU A 50 -10.44 12.75 -9.76
N ARG A 51 -11.62 13.37 -9.94
CA ARG A 51 -11.77 14.82 -9.89
C ARG A 51 -11.39 15.44 -8.55
N GLN A 52 -11.49 14.66 -7.49
CA GLN A 52 -11.09 15.05 -6.13
C GLN A 52 -9.61 14.74 -5.82
N GLY A 53 -8.88 14.10 -6.73
CA GLY A 53 -7.46 13.82 -6.60
C GLY A 53 -7.11 12.57 -5.81
N TYR A 54 -8.07 11.66 -5.53
CA TYR A 54 -7.82 10.45 -4.77
C TYR A 54 -7.38 9.26 -5.61
N CYS A 55 -7.62 9.31 -6.91
CA CYS A 55 -7.19 8.26 -7.83
C CYS A 55 -6.97 8.83 -9.24
N GLU A 56 -6.42 8.00 -10.10
CA GLU A 56 -6.27 8.24 -11.53
C GLU A 56 -6.81 7.04 -12.31
N ILE A 57 -7.68 7.29 -13.27
CA ILE A 57 -8.23 6.26 -14.15
C ILE A 57 -7.28 6.09 -15.33
N THR A 58 -6.87 4.85 -15.61
CA THR A 58 -5.97 4.61 -16.74
C THR A 58 -6.54 5.14 -18.05
N THR A 59 -5.68 5.81 -18.81
CA THR A 59 -6.00 6.33 -20.15
C THR A 59 -5.61 5.38 -21.27
N LEU A 60 -4.92 4.27 -20.94
CA LEU A 60 -4.53 3.29 -21.94
C LEU A 60 -5.75 2.58 -22.53
N GLU A 61 -5.81 2.44 -23.85
CA GLU A 61 -6.90 1.72 -24.57
C GLU A 61 -7.03 0.27 -24.10
N SER A 62 -5.94 -0.36 -23.68
CA SER A 62 -5.93 -1.71 -23.11
C SER A 62 -6.65 -1.80 -21.76
N GLY A 63 -6.89 -0.67 -21.08
CA GLY A 63 -7.50 -0.58 -19.75
C GLY A 63 -6.62 -1.12 -18.62
N VAL A 64 -5.34 -1.42 -18.89
CA VAL A 64 -4.37 -1.80 -17.84
C VAL A 64 -3.71 -0.56 -17.26
N ILE A 65 -3.12 -0.69 -16.09
CA ILE A 65 -2.40 0.40 -15.44
C ILE A 65 -0.99 0.50 -16.06
N ASP A 66 -0.56 1.73 -16.31
CA ASP A 66 0.73 2.07 -16.88
C ASP A 66 1.78 2.18 -15.75
N ASP A 67 2.79 1.31 -15.79
CA ASP A 67 3.87 1.32 -14.80
C ASP A 67 4.68 2.63 -14.85
N GLU A 68 4.85 3.25 -16.03
CA GLU A 68 5.53 4.55 -16.16
C GLU A 68 4.75 5.64 -15.40
N ARG A 69 3.42 5.68 -15.60
CA ARG A 69 2.56 6.66 -14.92
C ARG A 69 2.54 6.44 -13.40
N VAL A 70 2.61 5.18 -12.96
CA VAL A 70 2.74 4.85 -11.53
C VAL A 70 4.04 5.41 -10.96
N LEU A 71 5.16 5.20 -11.65
CA LEU A 71 6.46 5.73 -11.20
C LEU A 71 6.47 7.25 -11.17
N GLU A 72 5.97 7.92 -12.21
CA GLU A 72 5.81 9.38 -12.22
C GLU A 72 4.99 9.87 -11.02
N LYS A 73 3.92 9.16 -10.65
CA LYS A 73 3.11 9.53 -9.49
C LYS A 73 3.84 9.39 -8.17
N ILE A 74 4.65 8.35 -8.02
CA ILE A 74 5.53 8.20 -6.85
C ILE A 74 6.51 9.37 -6.78
N GLU A 75 7.16 9.71 -7.90
CA GLU A 75 8.07 10.85 -8.01
C GLU A 75 7.37 12.17 -7.67
N GLU A 76 6.17 12.41 -8.23
CA GLU A 76 5.36 13.59 -7.91
C GLU A 76 5.12 13.71 -6.39
N MET A 77 4.71 12.62 -5.73
CA MET A 77 4.43 12.61 -4.30
C MET A 77 5.69 12.87 -3.47
N VAL A 78 6.80 12.27 -3.83
CA VAL A 78 8.09 12.46 -3.14
C VAL A 78 8.56 13.89 -3.28
N TYR A 79 8.61 14.43 -4.50
CA TYR A 79 9.15 15.77 -4.75
C TYR A 79 8.25 16.90 -4.26
N GLN A 80 6.91 16.74 -4.36
CA GLN A 80 5.98 17.76 -3.88
C GLN A 80 5.99 17.93 -2.36
N ASN A 81 6.33 16.86 -1.64
CA ASN A 81 6.37 16.87 -0.18
C ASN A 81 7.80 16.94 0.39
N ASP A 82 8.81 17.02 -0.47
CA ASP A 82 10.23 17.01 -0.07
C ASP A 82 10.57 15.81 0.83
N TRP A 83 10.05 14.62 0.46
CA TRP A 83 10.25 13.42 1.27
C TRP A 83 11.58 12.74 0.96
N GLU A 84 12.24 12.28 2.00
CA GLU A 84 13.28 11.26 1.91
C GLU A 84 12.65 9.87 1.84
N VAL A 85 12.98 9.10 0.77
CA VAL A 85 12.45 7.76 0.59
C VAL A 85 13.30 6.76 1.36
N ASN A 86 12.82 6.36 2.52
CA ASN A 86 13.46 5.36 3.37
C ASN A 86 13.20 3.92 2.93
N GLY A 87 12.17 3.67 2.14
CA GLY A 87 11.89 2.37 1.56
C GLY A 87 10.63 2.35 0.72
N ILE A 88 10.66 1.57 -0.35
CA ILE A 88 9.49 1.21 -1.14
C ILE A 88 9.16 -0.25 -0.84
N CYS A 89 8.11 -0.45 -0.04
CA CYS A 89 7.65 -1.75 0.41
C CYS A 89 6.65 -2.34 -0.59
N PHE A 90 6.81 -3.62 -0.94
CA PHE A 90 5.97 -4.25 -1.95
C PHE A 90 5.77 -5.75 -1.73
N ASP A 91 4.61 -6.26 -2.20
CA ASP A 91 4.38 -7.70 -2.37
C ASP A 91 5.14 -8.20 -3.61
N PRO A 92 6.02 -9.20 -3.51
CA PRO A 92 6.86 -9.66 -4.62
C PRO A 92 6.08 -10.20 -5.81
N TYR A 93 4.82 -10.53 -5.67
CA TYR A 93 4.07 -11.32 -6.64
C TYR A 93 3.76 -10.63 -7.98
N GLN A 94 3.84 -9.28 -8.12
CA GLN A 94 3.39 -8.61 -9.35
C GLN A 94 4.21 -7.40 -9.80
N PHE A 95 5.37 -7.15 -9.25
CA PHE A 95 6.10 -5.88 -9.39
C PHE A 95 7.20 -5.82 -10.46
N GLY A 96 7.50 -6.89 -11.19
CA GLY A 96 8.74 -7.03 -11.97
C GLY A 96 9.15 -5.85 -12.86
N THR A 97 8.24 -5.28 -13.68
CA THR A 97 8.57 -4.16 -14.58
C THR A 97 8.79 -2.86 -13.82
N LEU A 98 7.87 -2.51 -12.92
CA LEU A 98 7.95 -1.29 -12.13
C LEU A 98 9.20 -1.25 -11.25
N LEU A 99 9.57 -2.38 -10.61
CA LEU A 99 10.81 -2.45 -9.82
C LEU A 99 12.04 -2.16 -10.66
N THR A 100 12.14 -2.77 -11.85
CA THR A 100 13.26 -2.51 -12.76
C THR A 100 13.34 -1.04 -13.18
N MET A 101 12.20 -0.37 -13.33
CA MET A 101 12.15 1.06 -13.66
C MET A 101 12.61 1.91 -12.47
N ILE A 102 12.16 1.59 -11.26
CA ILE A 102 12.59 2.26 -10.03
C ILE A 102 14.10 2.10 -9.83
N GLU A 103 14.63 0.87 -9.89
CA GLU A 103 16.07 0.60 -9.74
C GLU A 103 16.94 1.39 -10.74
N LYS A 104 16.45 1.59 -11.96
CA LYS A 104 17.17 2.36 -12.98
C LYS A 104 17.10 3.85 -12.77
N ARG A 105 15.96 4.38 -12.34
CA ARG A 105 15.72 5.81 -12.22
C ARG A 105 16.13 6.36 -10.85
N HIS A 106 15.94 5.55 -9.81
CA HIS A 106 16.19 5.87 -8.41
C HIS A 106 16.94 4.74 -7.70
N PRO A 107 18.22 4.50 -8.07
CA PRO A 107 19.03 3.45 -7.42
C PRO A 107 19.27 3.72 -5.93
N GLU A 108 19.02 4.94 -5.47
CA GLU A 108 19.11 5.34 -4.06
C GLU A 108 17.87 4.96 -3.23
N TRP A 109 16.72 4.61 -3.86
CA TRP A 109 15.52 4.23 -3.15
C TRP A 109 15.57 2.75 -2.75
N PRO A 110 15.59 2.42 -1.43
CA PRO A 110 15.60 1.03 -1.00
C PRO A 110 14.32 0.30 -1.41
N LEU A 111 14.46 -0.85 -2.07
CA LEU A 111 13.34 -1.73 -2.42
C LEU A 111 13.22 -2.84 -1.39
N ILE A 112 12.07 -2.94 -0.72
CA ILE A 112 11.85 -3.82 0.42
C ILE A 112 10.70 -4.77 0.12
N GLU A 113 11.03 -6.05 -0.05
CA GLU A 113 10.03 -7.11 -0.24
C GLU A 113 9.33 -7.43 1.07
N VAL A 114 8.00 -7.44 1.08
CA VAL A 114 7.18 -7.83 2.22
C VAL A 114 6.43 -9.11 1.92
N SER A 115 6.83 -10.20 2.59
CA SER A 115 6.18 -11.49 2.42
C SER A 115 4.75 -11.48 2.94
N GLN A 116 3.81 -11.93 2.12
CA GLN A 116 2.37 -11.93 2.42
C GLN A 116 1.92 -13.14 3.27
N THR A 117 2.85 -13.79 3.97
CA THR A 117 2.53 -14.92 4.85
C THR A 117 1.93 -14.44 6.19
N THR A 118 1.07 -15.28 6.79
CA THR A 118 0.52 -14.98 8.12
C THR A 118 1.64 -14.83 9.16
N MET A 119 2.72 -15.59 9.02
CA MET A 119 3.85 -15.55 9.95
C MET A 119 4.50 -14.15 9.97
N VAL A 120 4.75 -13.55 8.81
CA VAL A 120 5.34 -12.20 8.69
C VAL A 120 4.33 -11.13 9.09
N LEU A 121 3.10 -11.19 8.59
CA LEU A 121 2.12 -10.12 8.79
C LEU A 121 1.36 -10.18 10.12
N ASN A 122 1.51 -11.22 10.94
CA ASN A 122 0.76 -11.37 12.20
C ASN A 122 0.98 -10.22 13.18
N MET A 123 2.23 -9.94 13.52
CA MET A 123 2.54 -8.88 14.48
C MET A 123 2.23 -7.49 13.92
N PRO A 124 2.65 -7.14 12.68
CA PRO A 124 2.26 -5.87 12.07
C PRO A 124 0.75 -5.65 12.04
N THR A 125 -0.05 -6.64 11.63
CA THR A 125 -1.51 -6.51 11.57
C THR A 125 -2.12 -6.26 12.96
N LYS A 126 -1.64 -6.94 13.99
CA LYS A 126 -2.11 -6.72 15.37
C LYS A 126 -1.76 -5.33 15.87
N GLN A 127 -0.51 -4.92 15.70
CA GLN A 127 -0.04 -3.62 16.15
C GLN A 127 -0.72 -2.48 15.40
N PHE A 128 -0.83 -2.58 14.06
CA PHE A 128 -1.57 -1.61 13.25
C PHE A 128 -3.01 -1.42 13.75
N ARG A 129 -3.72 -2.52 13.97
CA ARG A 129 -5.09 -2.48 14.53
C ARG A 129 -5.14 -1.78 15.88
N ASP A 130 -4.19 -2.07 16.76
CA ASP A 130 -4.15 -1.49 18.10
C ASP A 130 -3.75 0.00 18.04
N ASP A 131 -2.86 0.39 17.14
CA ASP A 131 -2.50 1.79 16.90
C ASP A 131 -3.65 2.59 16.27
N VAL A 132 -4.45 1.99 15.38
CA VAL A 132 -5.70 2.60 14.90
C VAL A 132 -6.66 2.85 16.07
N LYS A 133 -6.88 1.86 16.95
CA LYS A 133 -7.77 1.98 18.11
C LYS A 133 -7.29 3.04 19.11
N ASN A 134 -5.98 3.17 19.25
CA ASN A 134 -5.36 4.14 20.16
C ASN A 134 -5.21 5.54 19.54
N GLY A 135 -5.68 5.73 18.28
CA GLY A 135 -5.61 7.00 17.59
C GLY A 135 -4.20 7.42 17.19
N LYS A 136 -3.25 6.47 17.14
CA LYS A 136 -1.88 6.71 16.69
C LYS A 136 -1.73 6.76 15.18
N ILE A 137 -2.67 6.19 14.43
CA ILE A 137 -2.72 6.31 12.97
C ILE A 137 -3.58 7.51 12.61
N LYS A 138 -2.99 8.47 11.91
CA LYS A 138 -3.66 9.65 11.33
C LYS A 138 -3.78 9.48 9.84
N HIS A 139 -4.85 10.02 9.25
CA HIS A 139 -5.08 9.97 7.80
C HIS A 139 -5.85 11.21 7.34
N SER A 140 -5.78 11.51 6.04
CA SER A 140 -6.42 12.67 5.42
C SER A 140 -7.96 12.59 5.31
N GLY A 141 -8.54 11.42 5.59
CA GLY A 141 -9.95 11.13 5.30
C GLY A 141 -10.17 10.62 3.88
N ASN A 142 -9.13 10.13 3.21
CA ASN A 142 -9.17 9.56 1.87
C ASN A 142 -10.31 8.51 1.76
N PRO A 143 -11.28 8.69 0.85
CA PRO A 143 -12.44 7.81 0.73
C PRO A 143 -12.07 6.38 0.33
N LEU A 144 -11.04 6.20 -0.51
CA LEU A 144 -10.59 4.87 -0.94
C LEU A 144 -9.88 4.12 0.19
N LEU A 145 -9.08 4.81 0.99
CA LEU A 145 -8.47 4.23 2.19
C LEU A 145 -9.56 3.87 3.22
N THR A 146 -10.52 4.78 3.45
CA THR A 146 -11.66 4.52 4.35
C THR A 146 -12.47 3.31 3.89
N MET A 147 -12.75 3.21 2.59
CA MET A 147 -13.42 2.05 2.00
C MET A 147 -12.61 0.77 2.23
N ALA A 148 -11.30 0.80 1.99
CA ALA A 148 -10.43 -0.35 2.15
C ALA A 148 -10.41 -0.86 3.61
N VAL A 149 -10.35 0.05 4.58
CA VAL A 149 -10.44 -0.29 6.01
C VAL A 149 -11.79 -0.92 6.37
N ASN A 150 -12.90 -0.36 5.86
CA ASN A 150 -14.24 -0.90 6.11
C ASN A 150 -14.47 -2.28 5.44
N ASN A 151 -13.76 -2.56 4.35
CA ASN A 151 -13.83 -3.82 3.63
C ASN A 151 -12.91 -4.90 4.21
N ALA A 152 -11.97 -4.53 5.06
CA ALA A 152 -10.97 -5.44 5.57
C ALA A 152 -11.52 -6.42 6.59
N TYR A 153 -11.21 -7.70 6.37
CA TYR A 153 -11.49 -8.77 7.34
C TYR A 153 -10.17 -9.38 7.80
N THR A 154 -10.12 -9.74 9.05
CA THR A 154 -8.97 -10.48 9.58
C THR A 154 -9.25 -11.99 9.53
N LYS A 155 -8.26 -12.75 9.09
CA LYS A 155 -8.20 -14.20 9.19
C LYS A 155 -7.25 -14.57 10.31
N VAL A 156 -7.67 -15.52 11.13
CA VAL A 156 -6.84 -16.13 12.18
C VAL A 156 -6.59 -17.57 11.80
N ASP A 157 -5.35 -17.99 11.80
CA ASP A 157 -4.90 -19.37 11.61
C ASP A 157 -3.88 -19.76 12.70
N ASN A 158 -3.26 -20.94 12.57
CA ASN A 158 -2.28 -21.42 13.56
C ASN A 158 -1.02 -20.54 13.66
N ASN A 159 -0.74 -19.73 12.63
CA ASN A 159 0.41 -18.83 12.57
C ASN A 159 0.07 -17.40 13.04
N GLY A 160 -1.21 -17.12 13.34
CA GLY A 160 -1.65 -15.84 13.86
C GLY A 160 -2.75 -15.17 13.03
N MET A 161 -2.72 -13.84 12.95
CA MET A 161 -3.75 -13.02 12.32
C MET A 161 -3.13 -12.21 11.16
N ARG A 162 -3.85 -12.14 10.04
CA ARG A 162 -3.57 -11.23 8.93
C ARG A 162 -4.86 -10.75 8.26
N ILE A 163 -4.77 -9.78 7.36
CA ILE A 163 -5.90 -9.40 6.52
C ILE A 163 -6.21 -10.53 5.53
N ASP A 164 -7.50 -10.85 5.35
CA ASP A 164 -7.96 -11.87 4.41
C ASP A 164 -8.32 -11.24 3.07
N LYS A 165 -7.45 -11.39 2.09
CA LYS A 165 -7.65 -10.94 0.70
C LYS A 165 -8.71 -11.77 -0.06
N ASN A 166 -9.04 -12.97 0.42
CA ASN A 166 -9.88 -13.93 -0.33
C ASN A 166 -11.36 -13.88 0.03
N LYS A 167 -11.73 -13.22 1.12
CA LYS A 167 -13.09 -13.31 1.66
C LYS A 167 -14.09 -12.38 0.99
N ASN A 168 -13.63 -11.38 0.25
CA ASN A 168 -14.47 -10.41 -0.44
C ASN A 168 -13.89 -10.01 -1.79
N SER A 169 -14.78 -9.83 -2.78
CA SER A 169 -14.50 -9.10 -4.01
C SER A 169 -14.26 -7.58 -3.76
N ASN A 170 -14.27 -7.16 -2.50
CA ASN A 170 -14.17 -5.77 -2.09
C ASN A 170 -12.72 -5.32 -2.05
N LYS A 171 -12.50 -4.08 -2.46
CA LYS A 171 -11.17 -3.50 -2.60
C LYS A 171 -10.56 -3.18 -1.23
N ILE A 172 -9.36 -3.70 -0.98
CA ILE A 172 -8.56 -3.45 0.22
C ILE A 172 -7.16 -2.94 -0.12
N ASP A 173 -6.86 -2.79 -1.42
CA ASP A 173 -5.54 -2.45 -1.94
C ASP A 173 -4.87 -1.25 -1.23
N PRO A 174 -5.59 -0.12 -0.95
CA PRO A 174 -5.03 1.00 -0.20
C PRO A 174 -4.55 0.65 1.22
N LEU A 175 -5.33 -0.16 1.92
CA LEU A 175 -4.97 -0.61 3.27
C LEU A 175 -3.83 -1.62 3.23
N ASP A 176 -3.86 -2.53 2.28
CA ASP A 176 -2.86 -3.58 2.13
C ASP A 176 -1.48 -2.98 1.84
N ALA A 177 -1.40 -2.02 0.89
CA ALA A 177 -0.19 -1.25 0.63
C ALA A 177 0.30 -0.48 1.87
N GLY A 178 -0.61 0.12 2.64
CA GLY A 178 -0.28 0.79 3.90
C GLY A 178 0.22 -0.17 4.96
N LEU A 179 -0.31 -1.39 5.02
CA LEU A 179 0.14 -2.41 5.96
C LEU A 179 1.53 -2.96 5.58
N ASP A 180 1.86 -3.07 4.29
CA ASP A 180 3.20 -3.44 3.85
C ASP A 180 4.23 -2.40 4.32
N ALA A 181 3.95 -1.11 4.16
CA ALA A 181 4.81 -0.05 4.68
C ALA A 181 4.90 -0.10 6.22
N TYR A 182 3.76 -0.26 6.90
CA TYR A 182 3.71 -0.35 8.35
C TYR A 182 4.50 -1.56 8.88
N ALA A 183 4.44 -2.70 8.21
CA ALA A 183 5.16 -3.91 8.62
C ALA A 183 6.68 -3.73 8.67
N VAL A 184 7.20 -2.79 7.89
CA VAL A 184 8.64 -2.46 7.88
C VAL A 184 8.99 -1.42 8.94
N CYS A 185 8.16 -0.41 9.14
CA CYS A 185 8.54 0.78 9.91
C CYS A 185 8.01 0.83 11.35
N TYR A 186 7.06 -0.06 11.75
CA TYR A 186 6.31 0.10 13.01
C TYR A 186 7.12 -0.10 14.28
N LEU A 187 8.27 -0.76 14.22
CA LEU A 187 9.09 -1.07 15.39
C LEU A 187 10.16 -0.01 15.68
N GLU A 188 10.70 0.58 14.62
CA GLU A 188 11.74 1.60 14.74
C GLU A 188 11.53 2.69 13.69
N PRO A 189 11.81 3.96 14.02
CA PRO A 189 11.98 4.97 13.00
C PRO A 189 13.07 4.48 12.05
N PHE A 190 12.80 4.47 10.77
CA PHE A 190 13.73 4.00 9.76
C PHE A 190 14.99 4.90 9.78
N ASP A 191 16.14 4.34 10.12
CA ASP A 191 17.42 5.05 10.16
C ASP A 191 18.23 4.95 8.85
N GLY A 192 17.62 4.38 7.80
CA GLY A 192 18.23 4.25 6.48
C GLY A 192 19.34 3.20 6.36
N ALA A 193 19.71 2.53 7.45
CA ALA A 193 20.94 1.72 7.51
C ALA A 193 20.75 0.20 7.40
N GLY A 194 19.53 -0.31 7.19
CA GLY A 194 19.31 -1.74 7.25
C GLY A 194 18.36 -2.32 6.21
N TYR A 195 18.77 -3.41 5.56
CA TYR A 195 17.83 -4.24 4.80
C TYR A 195 16.87 -4.93 5.76
N TRP A 196 15.57 -4.72 5.55
CA TRP A 196 14.52 -5.46 6.25
C TRP A 196 14.38 -6.84 5.61
N THR A 197 14.46 -7.87 6.44
CA THR A 197 14.24 -9.26 6.01
C THR A 197 13.02 -9.82 6.73
N ASP A 198 12.44 -10.90 6.20
CA ASP A 198 11.37 -11.63 6.88
C ASP A 198 11.77 -11.98 8.33
N GLU A 199 13.03 -12.33 8.56
CA GLU A 199 13.55 -12.62 9.90
C GLU A 199 13.49 -11.40 10.82
N LYS A 200 13.89 -10.22 10.36
CA LYS A 200 13.79 -8.98 11.14
C LYS A 200 12.34 -8.62 11.47
N ILE A 201 11.44 -8.75 10.49
CA ILE A 201 10.01 -8.49 10.70
C ILE A 201 9.42 -9.48 11.70
N LEU A 202 9.76 -10.78 11.58
CA LEU A 202 9.28 -11.83 12.47
C LEU A 202 9.77 -11.71 13.91
N ASN A 203 10.99 -11.26 14.11
CA ASN A 203 11.61 -11.11 15.42
C ASN A 203 11.29 -9.75 16.08
N GLY A 204 10.37 -8.98 15.49
CA GLY A 204 9.96 -7.70 16.05
C GLY A 204 11.05 -6.65 16.02
N GLY A 205 11.95 -6.69 15.01
CA GLY A 205 13.01 -5.69 14.86
C GLY A 205 14.12 -5.73 15.92
N THR A 206 14.09 -6.66 16.86
CA THR A 206 15.19 -6.80 17.84
C THR A 206 16.44 -7.30 17.14
N LEU A 207 17.30 -6.36 16.81
CA LEU A 207 18.68 -6.60 16.46
C LEU A 207 19.51 -6.64 17.75
N PHE A 208 19.96 -7.81 18.12
CA PHE A 208 21.16 -8.00 18.92
C PHE A 208 21.97 -9.13 18.33
#